data_99ce9a3d7df054496adb190ffe45b83f
#
_entry.id   99ce9a3d7df054496adb190ffe45b83f
#
_cell.length_a   1.000
_cell.length_b   1.000
_cell.length_c   1.000
_cell.angle_alpha   90.00
_cell.angle_beta   90.00
_cell.angle_gamma   90.00
#
_symmetry.space_group_name_H-M   'P 1'
#
loop_
_entity.id
_entity.type
_entity.pdbx_description
1 polymer ?
#
loop_
_entity_poly.entity_id
_entity_poly.type
_entity_poly.pdbx_seq_one_letter_code
_entity_poly.pdbx_strand_id
1 'polypeptide(L)'
;MSGETLVTLVGNLTADPTLRWTQSGSAVADFTVASTPRTYDRNAGEWRDGDPLFMRCSVWRDVAENVAESLRKGMRVIVVGRLTQRSYETQQGERRTIVEMQVDEVGPSLRRARAQVTRHPAADGGAGYPPPP
;
A
#
# COMPACT_ATOMS: atom_id res chain seq x y z
N MET A 1 13.43 -16.91 4.40
CA MET A 1 13.16 -16.47 3.14
C MET A 1 14.23 -15.51 2.66
N SER A 2 14.66 -15.68 1.57
CA SER A 2 15.80 -14.93 1.09
C SER A 2 15.52 -14.37 -0.30
N GLY A 3 16.22 -13.29 -0.62
CA GLY A 3 16.12 -12.69 -1.94
C GLY A 3 14.96 -11.78 -2.17
N GLU A 4 14.11 -11.54 -1.18
CA GLU A 4 13.02 -10.60 -1.34
C GLU A 4 13.50 -9.17 -1.23
N THR A 5 12.93 -8.30 -2.07
CA THR A 5 13.26 -6.88 -2.03
C THR A 5 12.24 -6.16 -1.16
N LEU A 6 12.66 -5.76 0.02
CA LEU A 6 11.80 -5.10 0.99
C LEU A 6 11.86 -3.59 0.80
N VAL A 7 10.69 -2.96 0.86
CA VAL A 7 10.58 -1.51 0.63
C VAL A 7 9.62 -0.92 1.64
N THR A 8 9.96 0.25 2.12
CA THR A 8 9.05 1.10 2.89
C THR A 8 8.71 2.30 2.03
N LEU A 9 7.43 2.57 1.88
CA LEU A 9 6.95 3.62 1.01
C LEU A 9 5.98 4.51 1.79
N VAL A 10 6.13 5.81 1.64
CA VAL A 10 5.21 6.78 2.24
C VAL A 10 4.63 7.63 1.13
N GLY A 11 3.32 7.76 1.11
CA GLY A 11 2.67 8.57 0.09
C GLY A 11 1.17 8.61 0.30
N ASN A 12 0.46 9.07 -0.71
CA ASN A 12 -0.98 9.27 -0.62
C ASN A 12 -1.71 8.33 -1.56
N LEU A 13 -2.86 7.83 -1.12
CA LEU A 13 -3.70 7.00 -1.97
C LEU A 13 -4.26 7.84 -3.11
N THR A 14 -4.20 7.31 -4.32
CA THR A 14 -4.72 7.99 -5.51
C THR A 14 -6.21 7.79 -5.71
N ALA A 15 -6.76 6.75 -5.07
CA ALA A 15 -8.19 6.42 -5.14
C ALA A 15 -8.53 5.55 -3.93
N ASP A 16 -9.82 5.32 -3.72
CA ASP A 16 -10.23 4.38 -2.68
C ASP A 16 -9.73 2.98 -3.01
N PRO A 17 -9.35 2.17 -2.00
CA PRO A 17 -8.97 0.79 -2.26
C PRO A 17 -10.11 0.01 -2.89
N THR A 18 -9.76 -0.92 -3.76
CA THR A 18 -10.73 -1.79 -4.41
C THR A 18 -10.66 -3.17 -3.77
N LEU A 19 -11.74 -3.60 -3.16
CA LEU A 19 -11.82 -4.91 -2.53
C LEU A 19 -12.42 -5.91 -3.51
N ARG A 20 -11.77 -7.05 -3.67
CA ARG A 20 -12.26 -8.12 -4.51
C ARG A 20 -11.99 -9.46 -3.84
N TRP A 21 -12.59 -10.51 -4.38
CA TRP A 21 -12.48 -11.85 -3.82
C TRP A 21 -11.96 -12.78 -4.89
N THR A 22 -11.02 -13.65 -4.52
CA THR A 22 -10.50 -14.66 -5.44
C THR A 22 -11.49 -15.82 -5.54
N GLN A 23 -11.23 -16.72 -6.49
CA GLN A 23 -12.06 -17.91 -6.64
C GLN A 23 -12.04 -18.78 -5.39
N SER A 24 -10.94 -18.78 -4.68
CA SER A 24 -10.83 -19.54 -3.43
C SER A 24 -11.47 -18.83 -2.24
N GLY A 25 -12.05 -17.64 -2.44
CA GLY A 25 -12.74 -16.94 -1.38
C GLY A 25 -11.86 -16.04 -0.53
N SER A 26 -10.65 -15.74 -0.97
CA SER A 26 -9.77 -14.84 -0.25
C SER A 26 -10.00 -13.40 -0.65
N ALA A 27 -10.05 -12.52 0.33
CA ALA A 27 -10.17 -11.08 0.07
C ALA A 27 -8.83 -10.50 -0.38
N VAL A 28 -8.88 -9.63 -1.37
CA VAL A 28 -7.71 -8.88 -1.85
C VAL A 28 -8.13 -7.43 -2.00
N ALA A 29 -7.34 -6.52 -1.46
CA ALA A 29 -7.54 -5.10 -1.67
C ALA A 29 -6.37 -4.55 -2.47
N ASP A 30 -6.68 -3.82 -3.53
CA ASP A 30 -5.69 -3.18 -4.38
C ASP A 30 -5.80 -1.68 -4.21
N PHE A 31 -4.66 -1.02 -4.12
CA PHE A 31 -4.61 0.44 -4.03
C PHE A 31 -3.30 0.93 -4.61
N THR A 32 -3.28 2.18 -5.02
CA THR A 32 -2.08 2.81 -5.57
C THR A 32 -1.66 3.95 -4.67
N VAL A 33 -0.38 3.98 -4.34
CA VAL A 33 0.22 5.03 -3.52
C VAL A 33 1.08 5.91 -4.42
N ALA A 34 0.82 7.21 -4.36
CA ALA A 34 1.64 8.20 -5.04
C ALA A 34 2.65 8.76 -4.04
N SER A 35 3.91 8.49 -4.29
CA SER A 35 5.01 9.00 -3.48
C SER A 35 5.73 10.06 -4.29
N THR A 36 5.69 11.30 -3.81
CA THR A 36 6.25 12.42 -4.55
C THR A 36 7.53 12.89 -3.87
N PRO A 37 8.69 12.68 -4.49
CA PRO A 37 9.92 13.19 -3.92
C PRO A 37 9.96 14.71 -3.99
N ARG A 38 10.58 15.32 -3.00
CA ARG A 38 10.78 16.76 -2.99
C ARG A 38 12.24 17.08 -3.09
N THR A 39 12.58 18.00 -3.96
CA THR A 39 13.96 18.41 -4.20
C THR A 39 14.09 19.89 -3.96
N TYR A 40 15.17 20.28 -3.29
CA TYR A 40 15.44 21.69 -3.09
C TYR A 40 16.10 22.28 -4.32
N ASP A 41 15.46 23.29 -4.90
CA ASP A 41 16.01 24.00 -6.06
C ASP A 41 16.87 25.17 -5.55
N ARG A 42 18.18 25.01 -5.65
CA ARG A 42 19.10 26.03 -5.17
C ARG A 42 19.02 27.33 -5.97
N ASN A 43 18.66 27.25 -7.23
CA ASN A 43 18.55 28.44 -8.07
C ASN A 43 17.34 29.25 -7.70
N ALA A 44 16.22 28.59 -7.43
CA ALA A 44 14.99 29.26 -7.07
C ALA A 44 14.85 29.49 -5.57
N GLY A 45 15.69 28.84 -4.75
CA GLY A 45 15.64 28.97 -3.31
C GLY A 45 14.38 28.37 -2.69
N GLU A 46 13.83 27.34 -3.31
CA GLU A 46 12.59 26.76 -2.82
C GLU A 46 12.55 25.25 -3.06
N TRP A 47 11.66 24.58 -2.33
CA TRP A 47 11.41 23.16 -2.50
C TRP A 47 10.44 22.95 -3.66
N ARG A 48 10.74 21.96 -4.49
CA ARG A 48 9.90 21.59 -5.62
C ARG A 48 9.56 20.13 -5.55
N ASP A 49 8.35 19.79 -6.01
CA ASP A 49 7.95 18.42 -6.15
C ASP A 49 8.61 17.82 -7.40
N GLY A 50 9.17 16.63 -7.24
CA GLY A 50 9.66 15.86 -8.37
C GLY A 50 8.54 15.06 -8.99
N ASP A 51 8.89 14.19 -9.92
CA ASP A 51 7.92 13.32 -10.54
C ASP A 51 7.41 12.30 -9.52
N PRO A 52 6.11 12.11 -9.43
CA PRO A 52 5.57 11.14 -8.47
C PRO A 52 5.87 9.70 -8.90
N LEU A 53 6.12 8.88 -7.92
CA LEU A 53 6.21 7.43 -8.11
C LEU A 53 4.85 6.84 -7.76
N PHE A 54 4.23 6.14 -8.70
CA PHE A 54 2.98 5.45 -8.45
C PHE A 54 3.26 3.99 -8.22
N MET A 55 2.97 3.50 -7.02
CA MET A 55 3.22 2.11 -6.67
C MET A 55 1.90 1.40 -6.42
N ARG A 56 1.65 0.37 -7.22
CA ARG A 56 0.47 -0.46 -7.06
C ARG A 56 0.72 -1.46 -5.94
N CYS A 57 -0.24 -1.55 -5.02
CA CYS A 57 -0.11 -2.34 -3.82
C CYS A 57 -1.27 -3.32 -3.68
N SER A 58 -0.99 -4.48 -3.12
CA SER A 58 -2.01 -5.47 -2.82
C SER A 58 -1.85 -5.97 -1.41
N VAL A 59 -2.97 -6.16 -0.72
CA VAL A 59 -3.03 -6.78 0.60
C VAL A 59 -4.07 -7.88 0.57
N TRP A 60 -3.94 -8.85 1.49
CA TRP A 60 -4.73 -10.06 1.46
C TRP A 60 -5.48 -10.31 2.76
N ARG A 61 -6.62 -10.96 2.67
CA ARG A 61 -7.39 -11.50 3.80
C ARG A 61 -7.82 -10.41 4.76
N ASP A 62 -7.55 -10.57 6.03
CA ASP A 62 -8.01 -9.63 7.05
C ASP A 62 -7.47 -8.22 6.81
N VAL A 63 -6.22 -8.11 6.38
CA VAL A 63 -5.63 -6.82 6.07
C VAL A 63 -6.39 -6.15 4.93
N ALA A 64 -6.80 -6.93 3.92
CA ALA A 64 -7.55 -6.39 2.80
C ALA A 64 -8.88 -5.79 3.24
N GLU A 65 -9.60 -6.49 4.10
CA GLU A 65 -10.87 -6.00 4.59
C GLU A 65 -10.70 -4.76 5.46
N ASN A 66 -9.68 -4.77 6.31
CA ASN A 66 -9.40 -3.62 7.18
C ASN A 66 -9.00 -2.39 6.35
N VAL A 67 -8.19 -2.61 5.32
CA VAL A 67 -7.78 -1.52 4.42
C VAL A 67 -8.98 -0.94 3.70
N ALA A 68 -9.85 -1.79 3.18
CA ALA A 68 -11.02 -1.34 2.44
C ALA A 68 -11.96 -0.50 3.31
N GLU A 69 -12.03 -0.82 4.60
CA GLU A 69 -12.89 -0.05 5.52
C GLU A 69 -12.22 1.22 6.03
N SER A 70 -10.90 1.25 6.08
CA SER A 70 -10.18 2.30 6.80
C SER A 70 -9.57 3.37 5.91
N LEU A 71 -9.11 3.00 4.73
CA LEU A 71 -8.35 3.92 3.89
C LEU A 71 -9.23 4.49 2.77
N ARG A 72 -8.96 5.75 2.43
CA ARG A 72 -9.71 6.44 1.38
C ARG A 72 -8.75 7.27 0.54
N LYS A 73 -9.21 7.63 -0.64
CA LYS A 73 -8.48 8.50 -1.55
C LYS A 73 -7.92 9.72 -0.82
N GLY A 74 -6.68 10.02 -1.07
CA GLY A 74 -6.02 11.21 -0.51
C GLY A 74 -5.35 10.98 0.83
N MET A 75 -5.64 9.89 1.52
CA MET A 75 -5.00 9.62 2.80
C MET A 75 -3.51 9.34 2.62
N ARG A 76 -2.71 9.88 3.52
CA ARG A 76 -1.28 9.59 3.58
C ARG A 76 -1.08 8.31 4.35
N VAL A 77 -0.32 7.40 3.75
CA VAL A 77 -0.12 6.06 4.34
C VAL A 77 1.36 5.71 4.36
N ILE A 78 1.70 4.80 5.26
CA ILE A 78 3.02 4.19 5.35
C ILE A 78 2.84 2.72 5.00
N VAL A 79 3.59 2.24 4.03
CA VAL A 79 3.43 0.90 3.52
C VAL A 79 4.76 0.18 3.56
N VAL A 80 4.76 -1.03 4.09
CA VAL A 80 5.94 -1.90 4.11
C VAL A 80 5.60 -3.18 3.40
N GLY A 81 6.44 -3.59 2.47
CA GLY A 81 6.17 -4.81 1.74
C GLY A 81 7.32 -5.21 0.84
N ARG A 82 7.01 -6.11 -0.07
CA ARG A 82 7.99 -6.72 -0.98
C ARG A 82 7.65 -6.34 -2.41
N LEU A 83 8.66 -5.94 -3.16
CA LEU A 83 8.47 -5.70 -4.59
C LEU A 83 8.38 -7.03 -5.32
N THR A 84 7.44 -7.13 -6.22
CA THR A 84 7.29 -8.28 -7.10
C THR A 84 7.11 -7.79 -8.52
N GLN A 85 7.47 -8.64 -9.45
CA GLN A 85 7.40 -8.32 -10.87
C GLN A 85 6.64 -9.40 -11.58
N ARG A 86 5.73 -9.00 -12.46
CA ARG A 86 5.06 -9.96 -13.32
C ARG A 86 5.00 -9.44 -14.74
N SER A 87 4.95 -10.37 -15.67
CA SER A 87 4.86 -10.06 -17.07
C SER A 87 3.52 -10.53 -17.61
N TYR A 88 3.01 -9.81 -18.57
CA TYR A 88 1.77 -10.19 -19.25
C TYR A 88 1.86 -9.76 -20.71
N GLU A 89 0.99 -10.34 -21.52
CA GLU A 89 0.96 -10.06 -22.94
C GLU A 89 -0.27 -9.21 -23.25
N THR A 90 -0.07 -8.14 -24.01
CA THR A 90 -1.19 -7.28 -24.41
C THR A 90 -1.95 -7.91 -25.55
N GLN A 91 -3.10 -7.32 -25.91
CA GLN A 91 -3.88 -7.79 -27.03
C GLN A 91 -3.14 -7.66 -28.35
N GLN A 92 -2.18 -6.74 -28.43
CA GLN A 92 -1.35 -6.57 -29.61
C GLN A 92 -0.16 -7.52 -29.63
N GLY A 93 -0.05 -8.43 -28.68
CA GLY A 93 1.06 -9.37 -28.61
C GLY A 93 2.33 -8.82 -28.00
N GLU A 94 2.28 -7.64 -27.43
CA GLU A 94 3.43 -7.06 -26.77
C GLU A 94 3.57 -7.59 -25.34
N ARG A 95 4.81 -7.83 -24.95
CA ARG A 95 5.09 -8.28 -23.58
C ARG A 95 5.34 -7.07 -22.69
N ARG A 96 4.60 -7.00 -21.62
CA ARG A 96 4.73 -5.90 -20.65
C ARG A 96 5.13 -6.46 -19.29
N THR A 97 5.94 -5.68 -18.60
CA THR A 97 6.41 -6.05 -17.25
C THR A 97 6.01 -4.94 -16.31
N ILE A 98 5.41 -5.32 -15.18
CA ILE A 98 5.06 -4.35 -14.15
C ILE A 98 5.65 -4.77 -12.82
N VAL A 99 6.02 -3.76 -12.02
CA VAL A 99 6.51 -3.96 -10.67
C VAL A 99 5.39 -3.53 -9.73
N GLU A 100 5.08 -4.39 -8.79
CA GLU A 100 4.02 -4.17 -7.81
C GLU A 100 4.56 -4.45 -6.43
N MET A 101 3.79 -4.09 -5.42
CA MET A 101 4.19 -4.29 -4.04
C MET A 101 3.17 -5.20 -3.35
N GLN A 102 3.68 -6.30 -2.81
CA GLN A 102 2.89 -7.16 -1.93
C GLN A 102 3.10 -6.63 -0.53
N VAL A 103 2.04 -6.13 0.08
CA VAL A 103 2.13 -5.35 1.30
C VAL A 103 2.02 -6.24 2.52
N ASP A 104 2.95 -6.08 3.46
CA ASP A 104 2.93 -6.78 4.74
C ASP A 104 2.29 -5.93 5.82
N GLU A 105 2.59 -4.63 5.85
CA GLU A 105 2.06 -3.69 6.83
C GLU A 105 1.64 -2.40 6.16
N VAL A 106 0.53 -1.85 6.58
CA VAL A 106 0.07 -0.56 6.08
C VAL A 106 -0.73 0.15 7.16
N GLY A 107 -0.58 1.46 7.23
CA GLY A 107 -1.34 2.26 8.15
C GLY A 107 -1.38 3.72 7.74
N PRO A 108 -2.32 4.47 8.27
CA PRO A 108 -2.36 5.90 8.00
C PRO A 108 -1.21 6.61 8.71
N SER A 109 -0.69 7.64 8.07
CA SER A 109 0.31 8.50 8.69
C SER A 109 -0.40 9.50 9.59
N LEU A 110 0.10 9.68 10.79
CA LEU A 110 -0.47 10.64 11.73
C LEU A 110 0.21 12.00 11.65
N ARG A 111 0.99 12.21 10.64
CA ARG A 111 1.71 13.48 10.51
C ARG A 111 0.76 14.68 10.40
N ARG A 112 -0.36 14.50 9.68
CA ARG A 112 -1.32 15.59 9.45
C ARG A 112 -2.75 15.15 9.66
N ALA A 113 -2.95 14.04 10.34
CA ALA A 113 -4.27 13.48 10.56
C ALA A 113 -4.30 12.75 11.88
N ARG A 114 -5.50 12.52 12.36
CA ARG A 114 -5.73 11.71 13.55
C ARG A 114 -6.46 10.45 13.13
N ALA A 115 -6.19 9.38 13.84
CA ALA A 115 -6.85 8.11 13.57
C ALA A 115 -7.43 7.58 14.87
N GLN A 116 -8.59 6.97 14.74
CA GLN A 116 -9.18 6.22 15.83
C GLN A 116 -9.14 4.76 15.43
N VAL A 117 -8.58 3.92 16.30
CA VAL A 117 -8.37 2.52 15.98
C VAL A 117 -9.41 1.68 16.68
N THR A 118 -10.11 0.87 15.88
CA THR A 118 -11.01 -0.14 16.40
C THR A 118 -10.32 -1.47 16.25
N ARG A 119 -10.12 -2.14 17.35
CA ARG A 119 -9.40 -3.40 17.35
C ARG A 119 -10.27 -4.50 16.77
N HIS A 120 -9.76 -5.19 15.76
CA HIS A 120 -10.44 -6.31 15.15
C HIS A 120 -9.98 -7.58 15.87
N PRO A 121 -10.90 -8.38 16.44
CA PRO A 121 -10.47 -9.63 17.05
C PRO A 121 -9.96 -10.60 15.99
N ALA A 122 -8.87 -11.27 16.29
CA ALA A 122 -8.33 -12.25 15.38
C ALA A 122 -9.26 -13.45 15.29
N ALA A 123 -9.43 -13.97 14.08
CA ALA A 123 -10.35 -15.06 13.83
C ALA A 123 -9.92 -16.35 14.54
N ASP A 124 -8.65 -16.51 14.78
CA ASP A 124 -8.10 -17.70 15.39
C ASP A 124 -7.86 -17.55 16.89
N GLY A 125 -8.58 -16.69 17.53
CA GLY A 125 -8.46 -16.53 18.96
C GLY A 125 -7.40 -15.55 19.42
N GLY A 126 -6.95 -14.70 18.54
CA GLY A 126 -6.11 -13.62 18.95
C GLY A 126 -4.65 -13.95 19.16
N ALA A 127 -4.20 -14.97 18.48
CA ALA A 127 -2.78 -15.25 18.49
C ALA A 127 -2.01 -14.06 18.00
N GLY A 128 -0.98 -13.70 18.67
CA GLY A 128 -0.09 -12.68 18.19
C GLY A 128 0.17 -11.56 19.17
N TYR A 129 -0.82 -10.77 19.48
CA TYR A 129 -0.54 -9.58 20.29
C TYR A 129 -1.14 -9.65 21.66
N PRO A 130 -0.34 -9.40 22.69
CA PRO A 130 -0.92 -9.21 24.01
C PRO A 130 -1.74 -7.92 24.02
N PRO A 131 -2.78 -7.85 24.85
CA PRO A 131 -3.53 -6.61 24.95
C PRO A 131 -2.65 -5.49 25.48
N PRO A 132 -2.91 -4.25 25.08
CA PRO A 132 -2.15 -3.13 25.64
C PRO A 132 -2.43 -2.99 27.13
N PRO A 133 -1.47 -2.44 27.87
CA PRO A 133 -1.63 -2.23 29.30
C PRO A 133 -2.70 -1.21 29.62
#